data_fa0cc5a6d8085873ca7d282e13cf5ec4
#
_entry.id   fa0cc5a6d8085873ca7d282e13cf5ec4
#
_cell.length_a   1.000
_cell.length_b   1.000
_cell.length_c   1.000
_cell.angle_alpha   90.00
_cell.angle_beta   90.00
_cell.angle_gamma   90.00
#
_symmetry.space_group_name_H-M   'P 1'
#
loop_
_entity.id
_entity.type
_entity.pdbx_description
1 polymer ?
#
loop_
_entity_poly.entity_id
_entity_poly.type
_entity_poly.pdbx_seq_one_letter_code
_entity_poly.pdbx_strand_id
1 'polypeptide(L)'
;MAKERANIYTIAKEAGVSPATVSRVLTNNARVSKEKREKVQSVIQKYGYTPNALAQGLSNSKTRSIGLMIADIYSPFYSAVATECEKAADKAGYLLLMLTSLGDPELEKKQLMKLYEQQVDAIIVVGGVIDRIAVDEEYVEQLN
;
A
#
# COMPACT_ATOMS: atom_id res chain seq x y z
N MET A 1 12.30 -2.73 -28.87
CA MET A 1 13.09 -3.39 -27.81
C MET A 1 12.55 -2.92 -26.47
N ALA A 2 11.95 -3.80 -25.69
CA ALA A 2 11.48 -3.47 -24.34
C ALA A 2 12.72 -3.16 -23.49
N LYS A 3 12.79 -1.94 -22.95
CA LYS A 3 13.84 -1.52 -22.04
C LYS A 3 13.71 -2.39 -20.79
N GLU A 4 14.67 -3.27 -20.55
CA GLU A 4 14.70 -4.14 -19.38
C GLU A 4 14.56 -3.24 -18.14
N ARG A 5 13.49 -3.44 -17.32
CA ARG A 5 13.25 -2.61 -16.15
C ARG A 5 14.39 -2.85 -15.18
N ALA A 6 15.15 -1.79 -14.89
CA ALA A 6 16.20 -1.87 -13.91
C ALA A 6 15.62 -2.36 -12.56
N ASN A 7 16.35 -3.23 -11.90
CA ASN A 7 16.01 -3.75 -10.58
C ASN A 7 17.08 -3.34 -9.57
N ILE A 8 16.86 -3.64 -8.29
CA ILE A 8 17.79 -3.27 -7.22
C ILE A 8 19.20 -3.80 -7.43
N TYR A 9 19.36 -4.97 -8.07
CA TYR A 9 20.65 -5.55 -8.38
C TYR A 9 21.38 -4.79 -9.48
N THR A 10 20.63 -4.32 -10.49
CA THR A 10 21.17 -3.47 -11.56
C THR A 10 21.69 -2.16 -11.00
N ILE A 11 20.91 -1.50 -10.12
CA ILE A 11 21.30 -0.26 -9.45
C ILE A 11 22.54 -0.47 -8.57
N ALA A 12 22.55 -1.54 -7.78
CA ALA A 12 23.66 -1.87 -6.89
C ALA A 12 24.97 -2.09 -7.67
N LYS A 13 24.91 -2.87 -8.75
CA LYS A 13 26.06 -3.16 -9.61
C LYS A 13 26.64 -1.89 -10.21
N GLU A 14 25.81 -1.01 -10.75
CA GLU A 14 26.28 0.20 -11.42
C GLU A 14 26.77 1.27 -10.42
N ALA A 15 26.14 1.37 -9.24
CA ALA A 15 26.58 2.27 -8.18
C ALA A 15 27.81 1.75 -7.40
N GLY A 16 28.28 0.53 -7.68
CA GLY A 16 29.42 -0.09 -6.99
C GLY A 16 29.15 -0.37 -5.51
N VAL A 17 27.91 -0.72 -5.15
CA VAL A 17 27.50 -0.99 -3.76
C VAL A 17 26.71 -2.29 -3.66
N SER A 18 26.46 -2.78 -2.45
CA SER A 18 25.59 -3.94 -2.25
C SER A 18 24.10 -3.57 -2.41
N PRO A 19 23.22 -4.53 -2.79
CA PRO A 19 21.76 -4.32 -2.81
C PRO A 19 21.21 -3.83 -1.47
N ALA A 20 21.78 -4.30 -0.35
CA ALA A 20 21.42 -3.84 0.98
C ALA A 20 21.74 -2.35 1.19
N THR A 21 22.83 -1.83 0.57
CA THR A 21 23.16 -0.41 0.62
C THR A 21 22.16 0.42 -0.20
N VAL A 22 21.75 -0.07 -1.39
CA VAL A 22 20.69 0.57 -2.19
C VAL A 22 19.39 0.64 -1.40
N SER A 23 18.97 -0.46 -0.78
CA SER A 23 17.77 -0.51 0.08
C SER A 23 17.84 0.52 1.22
N ARG A 24 18.97 0.66 1.90
CA ARG A 24 19.18 1.66 2.96
C ARG A 24 19.12 3.09 2.44
N VAL A 25 19.60 3.36 1.23
CA VAL A 25 19.46 4.67 0.60
C VAL A 25 18.00 5.00 0.30
N LEU A 26 17.26 4.03 -0.23
CA LEU A 26 15.83 4.17 -0.56
C LEU A 26 14.97 4.41 0.69
N THR A 27 15.32 3.78 1.82
CA THR A 27 14.62 3.97 3.11
C THR A 27 15.18 5.15 3.92
N ASN A 28 16.02 5.98 3.33
CA ASN A 28 16.66 7.15 3.96
C ASN A 28 17.40 6.84 5.27
N ASN A 29 17.99 5.66 5.38
CA ASN A 29 18.71 5.25 6.57
C ASN A 29 20.00 6.08 6.76
N ALA A 30 20.19 6.67 7.95
CA ALA A 30 21.33 7.54 8.29
C ALA A 30 22.70 6.85 8.27
N ARG A 31 22.75 5.50 8.27
CA ARG A 31 24.01 4.72 8.29
C ARG A 31 24.70 4.60 6.93
N VAL A 32 24.26 5.32 5.90
CA VAL A 32 24.89 5.33 4.58
C VAL A 32 25.64 6.65 4.40
N SER A 33 26.94 6.58 4.04
CA SER A 33 27.75 7.77 3.78
C SER A 33 27.16 8.63 2.66
N LYS A 34 27.39 9.94 2.72
CA LYS A 34 26.90 10.90 1.73
C LYS A 34 27.34 10.51 0.31
N GLU A 35 28.59 10.15 0.13
CA GLU A 35 29.15 9.73 -1.17
C GLU A 35 28.40 8.53 -1.78
N LYS A 36 28.16 7.47 -0.97
CA LYS A 36 27.43 6.29 -1.45
C LYS A 36 25.98 6.64 -1.77
N ARG A 37 25.37 7.52 -0.99
CA ARG A 37 24.01 7.98 -1.23
C ARG A 37 23.90 8.72 -2.56
N GLU A 38 24.79 9.64 -2.85
CA GLU A 38 24.84 10.41 -4.09
C GLU A 38 25.05 9.50 -5.31
N LYS A 39 25.98 8.53 -5.23
CA LYS A 39 26.18 7.53 -6.29
C LYS A 39 24.93 6.74 -6.59
N VAL A 40 24.27 6.22 -5.56
CA VAL A 40 23.04 5.43 -5.73
C VAL A 40 21.92 6.29 -6.30
N GLN A 41 21.73 7.51 -5.82
CA GLN A 41 20.70 8.43 -6.31
C GLN A 41 20.89 8.79 -7.77
N SER A 42 22.12 9.06 -8.22
CA SER A 42 22.42 9.36 -9.62
C SER A 42 22.08 8.18 -10.55
N VAL A 43 22.37 6.94 -10.12
CA VAL A 43 22.02 5.76 -10.88
C VAL A 43 20.51 5.51 -10.92
N ILE A 44 19.80 5.74 -9.79
CA ILE A 44 18.33 5.67 -9.74
C ILE A 44 17.71 6.63 -10.75
N GLN A 45 18.17 7.88 -10.79
CA GLN A 45 17.70 8.89 -11.73
C GLN A 45 17.99 8.49 -13.19
N LYS A 46 19.20 8.02 -13.47
CA LYS A 46 19.61 7.56 -14.81
C LYS A 46 18.69 6.48 -15.39
N TYR A 47 18.27 5.54 -14.54
CA TYR A 47 17.42 4.40 -14.96
C TYR A 47 15.92 4.69 -14.80
N GLY A 48 15.52 5.80 -14.18
CA GLY A 48 14.13 6.04 -13.80
C GLY A 48 13.62 4.92 -12.87
N TYR A 49 14.51 4.38 -12.01
CA TYR A 49 14.16 3.25 -11.16
C TYR A 49 13.21 3.68 -10.06
N THR A 50 12.01 3.11 -10.07
CA THR A 50 11.05 3.24 -8.96
C THR A 50 11.10 1.96 -8.13
N PRO A 51 11.36 2.08 -6.81
CA PRO A 51 11.35 0.92 -5.92
C PRO A 51 10.01 0.19 -5.99
N ASN A 52 10.05 -1.14 -6.04
CA ASN A 52 8.83 -1.93 -5.95
C ASN A 52 8.31 -1.88 -4.50
N ALA A 53 7.16 -1.26 -4.29
CA ALA A 53 6.52 -1.14 -2.97
C ALA A 53 6.27 -2.52 -2.33
N LEU A 54 5.91 -3.53 -3.12
CA LEU A 54 5.74 -4.91 -2.65
C LEU A 54 7.04 -5.51 -2.11
N ALA A 55 8.18 -5.26 -2.80
CA ALA A 55 9.48 -5.75 -2.34
C ALA A 55 9.96 -4.99 -1.08
N GLN A 56 9.54 -3.76 -0.89
CA GLN A 56 9.81 -3.00 0.35
C GLN A 56 8.92 -3.46 1.51
N GLY A 57 7.66 -3.81 1.25
CA GLY A 57 6.73 -4.36 2.23
C GLY A 57 7.22 -5.67 2.84
N LEU A 58 7.79 -6.57 2.04
CA LEU A 58 8.43 -7.82 2.51
C LEU A 58 9.60 -7.59 3.49
N SER A 59 10.25 -6.43 3.43
CA SER A 59 11.36 -6.05 4.31
C SER A 59 10.91 -5.34 5.59
N ASN A 60 9.73 -4.73 5.61
CA ASN A 60 9.29 -3.82 6.68
C ASN A 60 8.00 -4.24 7.39
N SER A 61 7.42 -5.41 7.14
CA SER A 61 6.12 -5.87 7.68
C SER A 61 4.94 -4.86 7.51
N LYS A 62 5.11 -3.77 6.77
CA LYS A 62 4.09 -2.76 6.48
C LYS A 62 4.02 -2.49 4.99
N THR A 63 2.82 -2.61 4.42
CA THR A 63 2.58 -2.35 3.00
C THR A 63 2.35 -0.87 2.71
N ARG A 64 2.12 -0.06 3.75
CA ARG A 64 1.68 1.34 3.67
C ARG A 64 0.44 1.48 2.80
N SER A 65 -0.49 0.55 2.93
CA SER A 65 -1.80 0.60 2.31
C SER A 65 -2.90 0.44 3.35
N ILE A 66 -4.01 1.13 3.12
CA ILE A 66 -5.22 1.07 3.93
C ILE A 66 -6.35 0.67 3.01
N GLY A 67 -7.15 -0.31 3.41
CA GLY A 67 -8.38 -0.69 2.75
C GLY A 67 -9.53 0.20 3.23
N LEU A 68 -10.34 0.71 2.31
CA LEU A 68 -11.60 1.37 2.61
C LEU A 68 -12.73 0.61 1.93
N MET A 69 -13.64 0.07 2.73
CA MET A 69 -14.89 -0.52 2.27
C MET A 69 -16.02 0.47 2.52
N ILE A 70 -16.76 0.82 1.48
CA ILE A 70 -17.97 1.64 1.55
C ILE A 70 -19.15 0.92 0.90
N ALA A 71 -20.38 1.28 1.29
CA ALA A 71 -21.55 0.63 0.73
C ALA A 71 -21.78 1.03 -0.73
N ASP A 72 -21.76 2.32 -1.05
CA ASP A 72 -22.10 2.81 -2.40
C ASP A 72 -21.37 4.12 -2.72
N ILE A 73 -20.57 4.12 -3.79
CA ILE A 73 -19.84 5.31 -4.23
C ILE A 73 -20.75 6.40 -4.83
N TYR A 74 -21.93 6.05 -5.30
CA TYR A 74 -22.88 7.02 -5.87
C TYR A 74 -23.57 7.85 -4.77
N SER A 75 -23.57 7.39 -3.53
CA SER A 75 -24.08 8.18 -2.42
C SER A 75 -23.14 9.35 -2.10
N PRO A 76 -23.64 10.60 -2.05
CA PRO A 76 -22.85 11.78 -1.69
C PRO A 76 -22.17 11.64 -0.31
N PHE A 77 -22.79 10.93 0.62
CA PHE A 77 -22.21 10.67 1.93
C PHE A 77 -20.94 9.80 1.83
N TYR A 78 -21.03 8.64 1.17
CA TYR A 78 -19.87 7.73 1.09
C TYR A 78 -18.76 8.29 0.20
N SER A 79 -19.09 9.02 -0.86
CA SER A 79 -18.09 9.67 -1.70
C SER A 79 -17.35 10.79 -0.97
N ALA A 80 -18.02 11.54 -0.10
CA ALA A 80 -17.38 12.53 0.76
C ALA A 80 -16.45 11.87 1.78
N VAL A 81 -16.90 10.80 2.46
CA VAL A 81 -16.05 10.01 3.38
C VAL A 81 -14.82 9.46 2.66
N ALA A 82 -15.00 8.85 1.48
CA ALA A 82 -13.88 8.31 0.71
C ALA A 82 -12.85 9.39 0.35
N THR A 83 -13.31 10.58 -0.05
CA THR A 83 -12.44 11.71 -0.38
C THR A 83 -11.62 12.18 0.82
N GLU A 84 -12.22 12.26 2.01
CA GLU A 84 -11.50 12.67 3.22
C GLU A 84 -10.54 11.58 3.72
N CYS A 85 -10.92 10.30 3.59
CA CYS A 85 -10.01 9.18 3.87
C CYS A 85 -8.79 9.18 2.93
N GLU A 86 -9.00 9.43 1.63
CA GLU A 86 -7.91 9.52 0.65
C GLU A 86 -6.94 10.64 0.99
N LYS A 87 -7.43 11.84 1.26
CA LYS A 87 -6.60 12.98 1.69
C LYS A 87 -5.80 12.68 2.95
N ALA A 88 -6.42 12.03 3.93
CA ALA A 88 -5.77 11.67 5.18
C ALA A 88 -4.69 10.59 4.97
N ALA A 89 -4.98 9.57 4.16
CA ALA A 89 -4.05 8.51 3.81
C ALA A 89 -2.83 9.08 3.05
N ASP A 90 -3.06 9.91 2.03
CA ASP A 90 -1.99 10.55 1.25
C ASP A 90 -1.08 11.40 2.15
N LYS A 91 -1.65 12.24 3.00
CA LYS A 91 -0.91 13.05 3.99
C LYS A 91 -0.05 12.18 4.93
N ALA A 92 -0.52 10.99 5.27
CA ALA A 92 0.21 10.04 6.11
C ALA A 92 1.20 9.14 5.33
N GLY A 93 1.24 9.26 4.00
CA GLY A 93 2.09 8.46 3.12
C GLY A 93 1.57 7.04 2.92
N TYR A 94 0.25 6.84 2.96
CA TYR A 94 -0.44 5.58 2.69
C TYR A 94 -1.17 5.61 1.35
N LEU A 95 -1.22 4.47 0.68
CA LEU A 95 -2.11 4.22 -0.44
C LEU A 95 -3.49 3.82 0.08
N LEU A 96 -4.57 4.43 -0.42
CA LEU A 96 -5.93 3.99 -0.13
C LEU A 96 -6.42 3.03 -1.22
N LEU A 97 -6.82 1.82 -0.83
CA LEU A 97 -7.49 0.84 -1.68
C LEU A 97 -8.99 0.85 -1.34
N MET A 98 -9.80 1.43 -2.22
CA MET A 98 -11.23 1.52 -1.99
C MET A 98 -11.99 0.42 -2.75
N LEU A 99 -12.91 -0.25 -2.05
CA LEU A 99 -13.85 -1.22 -2.58
C LEU A 99 -15.28 -0.88 -2.15
N THR A 100 -16.26 -1.38 -2.90
CA THR A 100 -17.68 -1.14 -2.61
C THR A 100 -18.41 -2.46 -2.44
N SER A 101 -19.36 -2.52 -1.48
CA SER A 101 -20.21 -3.68 -1.26
C SER A 101 -21.56 -3.61 -1.99
N LEU A 102 -21.95 -2.44 -2.45
CA LEU A 102 -23.27 -2.17 -3.06
C LEU A 102 -24.44 -2.59 -2.15
N GLY A 103 -24.21 -2.66 -0.84
CA GLY A 103 -25.19 -3.13 0.15
C GLY A 103 -25.43 -4.64 0.13
N ASP A 104 -24.65 -5.40 -0.62
CA ASP A 104 -24.71 -6.86 -0.71
C ASP A 104 -23.75 -7.49 0.30
N PRO A 105 -24.25 -8.30 1.30
CA PRO A 105 -23.41 -8.94 2.31
C PRO A 105 -22.36 -9.90 1.74
N GLU A 106 -22.73 -10.68 0.72
CA GLU A 106 -21.80 -11.64 0.09
C GLU A 106 -20.68 -10.92 -0.66
N LEU A 107 -21.03 -9.84 -1.35
CA LEU A 107 -20.04 -9.00 -2.01
C LEU A 107 -19.13 -8.32 -0.98
N GLU A 108 -19.66 -7.83 0.15
CA GLU A 108 -18.88 -7.24 1.23
C GLU A 108 -17.85 -8.21 1.75
N LYS A 109 -18.26 -9.42 2.13
CA LYS A 109 -17.36 -10.49 2.59
C LYS A 109 -16.25 -10.78 1.58
N LYS A 110 -16.61 -10.95 0.32
CA LYS A 110 -15.66 -11.20 -0.78
C LYS A 110 -14.65 -10.06 -0.95
N GLN A 111 -15.10 -8.82 -0.84
CA GLN A 111 -14.23 -7.65 -1.00
C GLN A 111 -13.31 -7.46 0.21
N LEU A 112 -13.78 -7.72 1.43
CA LEU A 112 -12.96 -7.70 2.63
C LEU A 112 -11.85 -8.74 2.58
N MET A 113 -12.17 -9.97 2.13
CA MET A 113 -11.14 -11.00 1.91
C MET A 113 -10.07 -10.56 0.91
N LYS A 114 -10.42 -9.83 -0.16
CA LYS A 114 -9.42 -9.27 -1.08
C LYS A 114 -8.49 -8.26 -0.42
N LEU A 115 -9.02 -7.38 0.44
CA LEU A 115 -8.19 -6.44 1.19
C LEU A 115 -7.25 -7.17 2.15
N TYR A 116 -7.73 -8.22 2.81
CA TYR A 116 -6.92 -9.09 3.65
C TYR A 116 -5.80 -9.79 2.85
N GLU A 117 -6.12 -10.38 1.71
CA GLU A 117 -5.14 -11.01 0.80
C GLU A 117 -4.09 -10.02 0.28
N GLN A 118 -4.47 -8.75 0.10
CA GLN A 118 -3.54 -7.67 -0.25
C GLN A 118 -2.66 -7.23 0.92
N GLN A 119 -2.87 -7.79 2.11
CA GLN A 119 -2.11 -7.48 3.33
C GLN A 119 -2.07 -5.99 3.64
N VAL A 120 -3.22 -5.30 3.50
CA VAL A 120 -3.32 -3.89 3.90
C VAL A 120 -3.04 -3.74 5.40
N ASP A 121 -2.43 -2.63 5.81
CA ASP A 121 -2.04 -2.40 7.20
C ASP A 121 -3.26 -2.15 8.13
N ALA A 122 -4.38 -1.72 7.55
CA ALA A 122 -5.65 -1.52 8.24
C ALA A 122 -6.82 -1.55 7.25
N ILE A 123 -8.01 -1.89 7.72
CA ILE A 123 -9.26 -1.83 6.96
C ILE A 123 -10.22 -0.90 7.68
N ILE A 124 -10.81 0.04 6.95
CA ILE A 124 -11.87 0.93 7.38
C ILE A 124 -13.14 0.49 6.68
N VAL A 125 -14.20 0.19 7.44
CA VAL A 125 -15.52 -0.16 6.89
C VAL A 125 -16.50 0.94 7.26
N VAL A 126 -17.22 1.47 6.27
CA VAL A 126 -18.21 2.54 6.45
C VAL A 126 -19.50 2.17 5.76
N GLY A 127 -20.54 1.92 6.54
CA GLY A 127 -21.79 1.36 6.03
C GLY A 127 -21.65 -0.09 5.58
N GLY A 128 -22.70 -0.84 5.62
CA GLY A 128 -22.70 -2.23 5.21
C GLY A 128 -23.33 -3.15 6.27
N VAL A 129 -22.91 -4.41 6.26
CA VAL A 129 -23.47 -5.42 7.20
C VAL A 129 -23.03 -5.16 8.64
N ILE A 130 -21.82 -4.65 8.83
CA ILE A 130 -21.27 -4.31 10.15
C ILE A 130 -22.11 -3.26 10.90
N ASP A 131 -22.78 -2.36 10.18
CA ASP A 131 -23.66 -1.35 10.76
C ASP A 131 -25.07 -1.88 11.10
N ARG A 132 -25.37 -3.15 10.80
CA ARG A 132 -26.66 -3.74 11.11
C ARG A 132 -26.68 -4.23 12.56
N ILE A 133 -27.85 -4.06 13.24
CA ILE A 133 -28.07 -4.40 14.65
C ILE A 133 -27.81 -5.89 14.97
N ALA A 134 -27.86 -6.77 13.97
CA ALA A 134 -27.57 -8.20 14.11
C ALA A 134 -26.34 -8.54 13.28
N VAL A 135 -25.16 -8.29 13.83
CA VAL A 135 -23.90 -8.74 13.21
C VAL A 135 -23.68 -10.20 13.63
N ASP A 136 -23.40 -11.06 12.68
CA ASP A 136 -22.99 -12.43 12.94
C ASP A 136 -21.59 -12.40 13.62
N GLU A 137 -21.52 -12.93 14.85
CA GLU A 137 -20.27 -12.96 15.63
C GLU A 137 -19.18 -13.72 14.86
N GLU A 138 -19.53 -14.77 14.14
CA GLU A 138 -18.61 -15.54 13.29
C GLU A 138 -18.01 -14.67 12.18
N TYR A 139 -18.79 -13.73 11.62
CA TYR A 139 -18.31 -12.79 10.61
C TYR A 139 -17.28 -11.81 11.16
N VAL A 140 -17.48 -11.31 12.39
CA VAL A 140 -16.53 -10.39 13.05
C VAL A 140 -15.24 -11.12 13.43
N GLU A 141 -15.33 -12.35 13.91
CA GLU A 141 -14.15 -13.17 14.24
C GLU A 141 -13.26 -13.46 13.03
N GLN A 142 -13.85 -13.61 11.83
CA GLN A 142 -13.08 -13.80 10.59
C GLN A 142 -12.32 -12.55 10.13
N LEU A 143 -12.63 -11.38 10.67
CA LEU A 143 -11.97 -10.10 10.34
C LEU A 143 -10.81 -9.74 11.29
N ASN A 144 -10.66 -10.45 12.42
CA ASN A 144 -9.58 -10.27 13.40
C ASN A 144 -8.44 -11.27 13.18
#